data_0777e98c65804a77dc3412ffa95cd41e
#
_entry.id   0777e98c65804a77dc3412ffa95cd41e
#
_cell.length_a   1.000
_cell.length_b   1.000
_cell.length_c   1.000
_cell.angle_alpha   90.00
_cell.angle_beta   90.00
_cell.angle_gamma   90.00
#
_symmetry.space_group_name_H-M   'P 1'
#
loop_
_entity.id
_entity.type
_entity.pdbx_description
1 polymer ?
#
loop_
_entity_poly.entity_id
_entity_poly.type
_entity_poly.pdbx_seq_one_letter_code
_entity_poly.pdbx_strand_id
1 'polypeptide(L)'
;MINITINERGVPSSDVIKLGNEFENLDEVIQFTFPQDLEPLNKYVVAKTYDPRNNENITRVIPLVNNRFVVGTAITKVTGTWILYTLCKSYAVNEEGNITNTERVSISDPIIATINENDIDVGSIEKVELDPNIKIIYDELISFKKE
;
A
#
# COMPACT_ATOMS: atom_id res chain seq x y z
N MET A 1 11.17 1.09 -6.47
CA MET A 1 10.04 2.02 -6.69
C MET A 1 9.27 1.64 -7.94
N ILE A 2 7.97 1.62 -7.84
CA ILE A 2 7.06 1.34 -8.96
C ILE A 2 6.48 2.66 -9.43
N ASN A 3 6.52 2.94 -10.74
CA ASN A 3 5.94 4.16 -11.31
C ASN A 3 4.68 3.79 -12.09
N ILE A 4 3.55 4.40 -11.74
CA ILE A 4 2.27 4.17 -12.40
C ILE A 4 1.68 5.51 -12.81
N THR A 5 1.34 5.63 -14.09
CA THR A 5 0.66 6.80 -14.63
C THR A 5 -0.82 6.47 -14.82
N ILE A 6 -1.68 7.30 -14.27
CA ILE A 6 -3.14 7.22 -14.47
C ILE A 6 -3.47 8.17 -15.62
N ASN A 7 -4.09 7.65 -16.67
CA ASN A 7 -4.46 8.50 -17.81
C ASN A 7 -5.80 9.22 -17.58
N GLU A 8 -6.21 10.01 -18.55
CA GLU A 8 -7.45 10.81 -18.46
C GLU A 8 -8.72 9.97 -18.33
N ARG A 9 -8.66 8.71 -18.73
CA ARG A 9 -9.78 7.76 -18.62
C ARG A 9 -9.73 6.96 -17.32
N GLY A 10 -8.76 7.24 -16.44
CA GLY A 10 -8.58 6.50 -15.20
C GLY A 10 -7.88 5.16 -15.36
N VAL A 11 -7.23 4.91 -16.50
CA VAL A 11 -6.54 3.64 -16.76
C VAL A 11 -5.09 3.75 -16.31
N PRO A 12 -4.64 2.86 -15.40
CA PRO A 12 -3.24 2.84 -14.96
C PRO A 12 -2.32 2.28 -16.04
N SER A 13 -1.09 2.78 -16.11
CA SER A 13 -0.07 2.32 -17.05
C SER A 13 0.38 0.88 -16.76
N SER A 14 0.19 0.41 -15.53
CA SER A 14 0.44 -0.96 -15.12
C SER A 14 -0.70 -1.41 -14.20
N ASP A 15 -1.36 -2.51 -14.54
CA ASP A 15 -2.53 -3.01 -13.82
C ASP A 15 -2.27 -4.30 -13.04
N VAL A 16 -1.05 -4.85 -13.15
CA VAL A 16 -0.61 -6.02 -12.38
C VAL A 16 0.78 -5.74 -11.84
N ILE A 17 0.93 -5.71 -10.52
CA ILE A 17 2.20 -5.39 -9.86
C ILE A 17 2.47 -6.34 -8.69
N LYS A 18 3.74 -6.46 -8.31
CA LYS A 18 4.15 -7.12 -7.07
C LYS A 18 4.49 -6.05 -6.06
N LEU A 19 3.80 -6.06 -4.90
CA LEU A 19 4.04 -5.08 -3.84
C LEU A 19 5.14 -5.48 -2.86
N GLY A 20 5.46 -6.76 -2.77
CA GLY A 20 6.50 -7.20 -1.85
C GLY A 20 6.20 -8.56 -1.25
N ASN A 21 6.86 -8.84 -0.16
CA ASN A 21 6.71 -10.09 0.58
C ASN A 21 6.05 -9.82 1.94
N GLU A 22 5.47 -10.86 2.50
CA GLU A 22 4.83 -10.79 3.82
C GLU A 22 5.75 -10.15 4.86
N PHE A 23 5.21 -9.25 5.67
CA PHE A 23 5.89 -8.51 6.74
C PHE A 23 6.93 -7.47 6.31
N GLU A 24 7.17 -7.27 5.02
CA GLU A 24 7.99 -6.13 4.60
C GLU A 24 7.30 -4.82 4.99
N ASN A 25 8.09 -3.84 5.38
CA ASN A 25 7.57 -2.55 5.80
C ASN A 25 8.40 -1.41 5.22
N LEU A 26 7.72 -0.51 4.51
CA LEU A 26 8.32 0.67 3.88
C LEU A 26 9.39 0.36 2.83
N ASP A 27 9.43 -0.88 2.34
CA ASP A 27 10.41 -1.32 1.36
C ASP A 27 10.01 -0.99 -0.07
N GLU A 28 8.71 -0.98 -0.37
CA GLU A 28 8.20 -0.66 -1.70
C GLU A 28 7.40 0.65 -1.68
N VAL A 29 7.57 1.42 -2.75
CA VAL A 29 6.87 2.70 -2.95
C VAL A 29 6.29 2.71 -4.36
N ILE A 30 5.01 3.11 -4.48
CA ILE A 30 4.40 3.39 -5.76
C ILE A 30 4.35 4.92 -5.93
N GLN A 31 4.98 5.41 -6.98
CA GLN A 31 4.90 6.80 -7.40
C GLN A 31 3.83 6.91 -8.47
N PHE A 32 2.76 7.63 -8.19
CA PHE A 32 1.69 7.88 -9.15
C PHE A 32 1.91 9.19 -9.90
N THR A 33 1.51 9.19 -11.16
CA THR A 33 1.37 10.42 -11.95
C THR A 33 -0.07 10.51 -12.41
N PHE A 34 -0.73 11.61 -12.12
CA PHE A 34 -2.14 11.84 -12.44
C PHE A 34 -2.29 12.84 -13.60
N PRO A 35 -3.44 12.81 -14.31
CA PRO A 35 -3.75 13.87 -15.25
C PRO A 35 -3.75 15.24 -14.56
N GLN A 36 -3.43 16.28 -15.31
CA GLN A 36 -3.31 17.65 -14.80
C GLN A 36 -4.56 18.14 -14.09
N ASP A 37 -5.73 17.77 -14.56
CA ASP A 37 -6.99 18.17 -13.96
C ASP A 37 -7.28 17.51 -12.61
N LEU A 38 -6.61 16.40 -12.29
CA LEU A 38 -6.72 15.71 -11.01
C LEU A 38 -5.65 16.15 -10.00
N GLU A 39 -4.58 16.84 -10.45
CA GLU A 39 -3.47 17.24 -9.56
C GLU A 39 -3.90 18.08 -8.34
N PRO A 40 -4.86 19.03 -8.45
CA PRO A 40 -5.29 19.78 -7.27
C PRO A 40 -6.13 19.02 -6.27
N LEU A 41 -6.60 17.82 -6.61
CA LEU A 41 -7.49 17.04 -5.74
C LEU A 41 -6.72 16.29 -4.67
N ASN A 42 -7.40 15.97 -3.57
CA ASN A 42 -6.87 15.07 -2.55
C ASN A 42 -6.84 13.65 -3.09
N LYS A 43 -5.75 12.94 -2.86
CA LYS A 43 -5.51 11.63 -3.48
C LYS A 43 -5.31 10.54 -2.43
N TYR A 44 -5.90 9.39 -2.70
CA TYR A 44 -5.87 8.23 -1.81
C TYR A 44 -5.69 6.96 -2.63
N VAL A 45 -5.15 5.93 -1.98
CA VAL A 45 -5.25 4.56 -2.47
C VAL A 45 -6.30 3.84 -1.64
N VAL A 46 -7.25 3.20 -2.31
CA VAL A 46 -8.20 2.28 -1.68
C VAL A 46 -7.72 0.88 -1.98
N ALA A 47 -7.31 0.16 -0.94
CA ALA A 47 -6.78 -1.20 -1.06
C ALA A 47 -7.77 -2.19 -0.48
N LYS A 48 -8.15 -3.20 -1.26
CA LYS A 48 -9.12 -4.21 -0.86
C LYS A 48 -8.54 -5.61 -1.01
N THR A 49 -8.78 -6.44 -0.02
CA THR A 49 -8.41 -7.86 -0.09
C THR A 49 -9.34 -8.70 0.78
N TYR A 50 -9.23 -10.02 0.64
CA TYR A 50 -9.85 -10.99 1.51
C TYR A 50 -8.76 -11.71 2.30
N ASP A 51 -8.92 -11.74 3.63
CA ASP A 51 -8.01 -12.48 4.51
C ASP A 51 -8.64 -13.82 4.87
N PRO A 52 -8.16 -14.95 4.30
CA PRO A 52 -8.71 -16.26 4.59
C PRO A 52 -8.40 -16.75 6.00
N ARG A 53 -7.36 -16.23 6.65
CA ARG A 53 -7.00 -16.61 8.02
C ARG A 53 -8.05 -16.18 9.02
N ASN A 54 -8.64 -14.99 8.80
CA ASN A 54 -9.65 -14.41 9.67
C ASN A 54 -11.05 -14.42 9.05
N ASN A 55 -11.20 -14.95 7.83
CA ASN A 55 -12.44 -14.97 7.06
C ASN A 55 -13.06 -13.56 6.99
N GLU A 56 -12.27 -12.59 6.57
CA GLU A 56 -12.59 -11.16 6.65
C GLU A 56 -12.25 -10.43 5.36
N ASN A 57 -13.17 -9.57 4.91
CA ASN A 57 -12.88 -8.60 3.86
C ASN A 57 -12.22 -7.39 4.48
N ILE A 58 -11.10 -6.98 3.91
CA ILE A 58 -10.30 -5.85 4.41
C ILE A 58 -10.32 -4.73 3.38
N THR A 59 -10.59 -3.52 3.84
CA THR A 59 -10.47 -2.30 3.04
C THR A 59 -9.60 -1.31 3.79
N ARG A 60 -8.58 -0.78 3.12
CA ARG A 60 -7.71 0.26 3.65
C ARG A 60 -7.78 1.48 2.73
N VAL A 61 -7.95 2.66 3.32
CA VAL A 61 -7.91 3.93 2.59
C VAL A 61 -6.69 4.69 3.10
N ILE A 62 -5.74 4.92 2.20
CA ILE A 62 -4.44 5.48 2.57
C ILE A 62 -4.22 6.76 1.77
N PRO A 63 -4.07 7.92 2.44
CA PRO A 63 -3.78 9.16 1.74
C PRO A 63 -2.39 9.12 1.08
N LEU A 64 -2.29 9.67 -0.12
CA LEU A 64 -1.01 9.81 -0.80
C LEU A 64 -0.32 11.08 -0.34
N VAL A 65 0.99 11.00 -0.17
CA VAL A 65 1.85 12.15 0.12
C VAL A 65 2.77 12.36 -1.07
N ASN A 66 2.69 13.51 -1.72
CA ASN A 66 3.43 13.80 -2.95
C ASN A 66 3.19 12.73 -4.03
N ASN A 67 1.94 12.27 -4.14
CA ASN A 67 1.52 11.22 -5.07
C ASN A 67 2.23 9.88 -4.84
N ARG A 68 2.70 9.63 -3.62
CA ARG A 68 3.40 8.40 -3.27
C ARG A 68 2.59 7.56 -2.30
N PHE A 69 2.54 6.27 -2.60
CA PHE A 69 2.00 5.25 -1.72
C PHE A 69 3.15 4.40 -1.20
N VAL A 70 3.44 4.53 0.09
CA VAL A 70 4.48 3.74 0.75
C VAL A 70 3.83 2.50 1.35
N VAL A 71 4.26 1.33 0.91
CA VAL A 71 3.65 0.06 1.32
C VAL A 71 4.07 -0.30 2.73
N GLY A 72 3.13 -0.26 3.66
CA GLY A 72 3.37 -0.59 5.07
C GLY A 72 2.86 -1.98 5.44
N THR A 73 3.11 -2.38 6.68
CA THR A 73 2.68 -3.68 7.21
C THR A 73 1.17 -3.86 7.25
N ALA A 74 0.39 -2.78 7.26
CA ALA A 74 -1.07 -2.86 7.13
C ALA A 74 -1.50 -3.59 5.85
N ILE A 75 -0.66 -3.54 4.81
CA ILE A 75 -0.86 -4.24 3.54
C ILE A 75 -0.11 -5.57 3.54
N THR A 76 1.19 -5.57 3.85
CA THR A 76 2.06 -6.75 3.66
C THR A 76 1.78 -7.89 4.64
N LYS A 77 1.12 -7.64 5.75
CA LYS A 77 0.74 -8.70 6.68
C LYS A 77 -0.34 -9.65 6.14
N VAL A 78 -1.03 -9.27 5.08
CA VAL A 78 -2.04 -10.10 4.42
C VAL A 78 -1.51 -10.51 3.06
N THR A 79 -1.16 -11.78 2.91
CA THR A 79 -0.64 -12.33 1.66
C THR A 79 -1.75 -12.56 0.63
N GLY A 80 -1.36 -12.70 -0.62
CA GLY A 80 -2.25 -12.98 -1.72
C GLY A 80 -2.51 -11.74 -2.57
N THR A 81 -3.71 -11.66 -3.10
CA THR A 81 -4.07 -10.61 -4.06
C THR A 81 -4.79 -9.46 -3.38
N TRP A 82 -4.26 -8.28 -3.60
CA TRP A 82 -4.90 -7.02 -3.26
C TRP A 82 -5.40 -6.35 -4.53
N ILE A 83 -6.51 -5.64 -4.42
CA ILE A 83 -7.03 -4.79 -5.50
C ILE A 83 -6.89 -3.36 -5.05
N LEU A 84 -6.15 -2.57 -5.82
CA LEU A 84 -5.89 -1.16 -5.52
C LEU A 84 -6.66 -0.28 -6.50
N TYR A 85 -7.21 0.80 -5.97
CA TYR A 85 -7.80 1.89 -6.75
C TYR A 85 -7.16 3.20 -6.33
N THR A 86 -6.96 4.12 -7.25
CA THR A 86 -6.68 5.50 -6.86
C THR A 86 -8.00 6.24 -6.75
N LEU A 87 -8.13 7.05 -5.72
CA LEU A 87 -9.30 7.87 -5.45
C LEU A 87 -8.85 9.32 -5.33
N CYS A 88 -9.39 10.18 -6.21
CA CYS A 88 -9.12 11.61 -6.17
C CYS A 88 -10.44 12.31 -5.88
N LYS A 89 -10.46 13.21 -4.90
CA LYS A 89 -11.69 13.94 -4.58
C LYS A 89 -11.44 15.35 -4.06
N SER A 90 -12.37 16.23 -4.34
CA SER A 90 -12.45 17.56 -3.76
C SER A 90 -13.71 17.67 -2.90
N TYR A 91 -13.71 18.66 -2.03
CA TYR A 91 -14.82 18.92 -1.13
C TYR A 91 -15.24 20.38 -1.25
N ALA A 92 -16.55 20.63 -1.18
CA ALA A 92 -17.07 21.98 -0.99
C ALA A 92 -16.85 22.38 0.47
N VAL A 93 -16.50 23.64 0.68
CA VAL A 93 -16.26 24.20 2.01
C VAL A 93 -17.17 25.40 2.19
N ASN A 94 -17.89 25.49 3.31
CA ASN A 94 -18.75 26.62 3.62
C ASN A 94 -17.93 27.82 4.16
N GLU A 95 -18.60 28.94 4.44
CA GLU A 95 -17.96 30.16 4.95
C GLU A 95 -17.26 29.94 6.30
N GLU A 96 -17.71 28.97 7.06
CA GLU A 96 -17.10 28.61 8.37
C GLU A 96 -15.91 27.68 8.24
N GLY A 97 -15.56 27.24 7.01
CA GLY A 97 -14.46 26.33 6.76
C GLY A 97 -14.79 24.85 6.93
N ASN A 98 -16.06 24.51 7.16
CA ASN A 98 -16.51 23.12 7.30
C ASN A 98 -16.76 22.47 5.95
N ILE A 99 -16.37 21.20 5.82
CA ILE A 99 -16.67 20.42 4.62
C ILE A 99 -18.18 20.15 4.58
N THR A 100 -18.84 20.60 3.52
CA THR A 100 -20.28 20.47 3.36
C THR A 100 -20.67 19.38 2.37
N ASN A 101 -19.84 19.17 1.33
CA ASN A 101 -20.19 18.25 0.24
C ASN A 101 -18.93 17.87 -0.55
N THR A 102 -18.95 16.70 -1.17
CA THR A 102 -17.92 16.29 -2.13
C THR A 102 -18.28 16.83 -3.50
N GLU A 103 -17.44 17.69 -4.08
CA GLU A 103 -17.67 18.29 -5.40
C GLU A 103 -17.33 17.35 -6.55
N ARG A 104 -16.25 16.62 -6.44
CA ARG A 104 -15.74 15.76 -7.51
C ARG A 104 -15.11 14.49 -6.93
N VAL A 105 -15.41 13.37 -7.58
CA VAL A 105 -14.82 12.09 -7.26
C VAL A 105 -14.32 11.43 -8.55
N SER A 106 -13.07 11.00 -8.58
CA SER A 106 -12.51 10.25 -9.69
C SER A 106 -11.84 8.99 -9.16
N ILE A 107 -12.22 7.84 -9.73
CA ILE A 107 -11.72 6.53 -9.30
C ILE A 107 -11.08 5.88 -10.51
N SER A 108 -9.84 5.37 -10.35
CA SER A 108 -9.14 4.66 -11.41
C SER A 108 -9.71 3.25 -11.60
N ASP A 109 -9.36 2.62 -12.73
CA ASP A 109 -9.53 1.19 -12.90
C ASP A 109 -8.67 0.43 -11.89
N PRO A 110 -9.04 -0.82 -11.57
CA PRO A 110 -8.32 -1.59 -10.56
C PRO A 110 -6.89 -1.94 -10.97
N ILE A 111 -6.01 -1.94 -9.97
CA ILE A 111 -4.64 -2.44 -10.09
C ILE A 111 -4.57 -3.69 -9.24
N ILE A 112 -4.18 -4.81 -9.84
CA ILE A 112 -4.01 -6.07 -9.14
C ILE A 112 -2.60 -6.11 -8.57
N ALA A 113 -2.50 -6.23 -7.25
CA ALA A 113 -1.24 -6.24 -6.54
C ALA A 113 -1.10 -7.53 -5.74
N THR A 114 0.11 -8.07 -5.68
CA THR A 114 0.36 -9.31 -4.95
C THR A 114 1.35 -9.10 -3.83
N ILE A 115 1.08 -9.75 -2.70
CA ILE A 115 2.00 -9.90 -1.58
C ILE A 115 2.34 -11.38 -1.49
N ASN A 116 3.60 -11.71 -1.68
CA ASN A 116 4.05 -13.10 -1.60
C ASN A 116 4.19 -13.55 -0.15
N GLU A 117 3.86 -14.81 0.10
CA GLU A 117 4.10 -15.41 1.39
C GLU A 117 5.59 -15.45 1.68
N ASN A 118 5.95 -15.14 2.92
CA ASN A 118 7.34 -15.16 3.36
C ASN A 118 7.64 -16.54 3.94
N ASP A 119 8.60 -17.24 3.32
CA ASP A 119 9.04 -18.55 3.78
C ASP A 119 9.90 -18.48 5.05
N ILE A 120 10.33 -17.27 5.43
CA ILE A 120 11.12 -17.08 6.64
C ILE A 120 10.21 -16.89 7.85
N ASP A 121 10.20 -17.87 8.72
CA ASP A 121 9.58 -17.73 10.04
C ASP A 121 10.62 -17.19 11.01
N VAL A 122 10.54 -15.87 11.28
CA VAL A 122 11.49 -15.18 12.15
C VAL A 122 11.47 -15.77 13.57
N GLY A 123 10.30 -16.24 14.03
CA GLY A 123 10.18 -16.87 15.35
C GLY A 123 10.88 -18.22 15.43
N SER A 124 11.03 -18.95 14.33
CA SER A 124 11.70 -20.23 14.31
C SER A 124 13.22 -20.15 14.27
N ILE A 125 13.77 -18.99 13.89
CA ILE A 125 15.22 -18.77 13.82
C ILE A 125 15.88 -18.95 15.20
N GLU A 126 15.17 -18.62 16.27
CA GLU A 126 15.66 -18.79 17.65
C GLU A 126 15.96 -20.24 18.01
N LYS A 127 15.34 -21.19 17.30
CA LYS A 127 15.52 -22.63 17.53
C LYS A 127 16.70 -23.23 16.74
N VAL A 128 17.31 -22.43 15.87
CA VAL A 128 18.41 -22.87 15.01
C VAL A 128 19.70 -22.35 15.59
N GLU A 129 20.67 -23.26 15.75
CA GLU A 129 22.03 -22.88 16.15
C GLU A 129 22.72 -22.20 14.96
N LEU A 130 22.90 -20.89 15.05
CA LEU A 130 23.46 -20.07 13.99
C LEU A 130 24.93 -19.76 14.26
N ASP A 131 25.74 -19.62 13.19
CA ASP A 131 27.06 -19.08 13.36
C ASP A 131 27.00 -17.60 13.79
N PRO A 132 28.12 -17.04 14.31
CA PRO A 132 28.09 -15.68 14.86
C PRO A 132 27.66 -14.59 13.86
N ASN A 133 28.01 -14.75 12.58
CA ASN A 133 27.66 -13.77 11.56
C ASN A 133 26.16 -13.75 11.25
N ILE A 134 25.56 -14.92 11.16
CA ILE A 134 24.10 -15.06 10.93
C ILE A 134 23.34 -14.56 12.16
N LYS A 135 23.87 -14.82 13.35
CA LYS A 135 23.23 -14.32 14.59
C LYS A 135 23.22 -12.80 14.65
N ILE A 136 24.27 -12.13 14.20
CA ILE A 136 24.31 -10.66 14.15
C ILE A 136 23.21 -10.14 13.23
N ILE A 137 23.03 -10.74 12.04
CA ILE A 137 21.98 -10.38 11.11
C ILE A 137 20.59 -10.58 11.74
N TYR A 138 20.40 -11.69 12.45
CA TYR A 138 19.16 -11.97 13.16
C TYR A 138 18.87 -10.93 14.24
N ASP A 139 19.85 -10.58 15.05
CA ASP A 139 19.70 -9.59 16.12
C ASP A 139 19.34 -8.21 15.55
N GLU A 140 19.93 -7.81 14.43
CA GLU A 140 19.59 -6.58 13.71
C GLU A 140 18.16 -6.62 13.20
N LEU A 141 17.71 -7.74 12.65
CA LEU A 141 16.36 -7.91 12.16
C LEU A 141 15.32 -7.80 13.28
N ILE A 142 15.59 -8.39 14.44
CA ILE A 142 14.70 -8.29 15.62
C ILE A 142 14.65 -6.85 16.13
N SER A 143 15.76 -6.16 16.22
CA SER A 143 15.84 -4.77 16.63
C SER A 143 15.02 -3.86 15.70
N PHE A 144 15.13 -4.08 14.39
CA PHE A 144 14.36 -3.35 13.39
C PHE A 144 12.85 -3.56 13.55
N LYS A 145 12.41 -4.79 13.85
CA LYS A 145 10.97 -5.09 14.01
C LYS A 145 10.35 -4.53 15.29
N LYS A 146 11.16 -4.26 16.31
CA LYS A 146 10.67 -3.69 17.59
C LYS A 146 10.45 -2.19 17.53
N GLU A 147 11.00 -1.56 16.55
CA GLU A 147 10.78 -0.14 16.30
C GLU A 147 9.49 0.08 15.49
#